data_8406a7847cf3d4e1516a28c2e423d1ef
#
_entry.id   8406a7847cf3d4e1516a28c2e423d1ef
#
_cell.length_a   1.000
_cell.length_b   1.000
_cell.length_c   1.000
_cell.angle_alpha   90.00
_cell.angle_beta   90.00
_cell.angle_gamma   90.00
#
_symmetry.space_group_name_H-M   'P 1'
#
loop_
_entity.id
_entity.type
_entity.pdbx_description
1 polymer ?
#
loop_
_entity_poly.entity_id
_entity_poly.type
_entity_poly.pdbx_seq_one_letter_code
_entity_poly.pdbx_strand_id
1 'polypeptide(L)'
;MLRIAFSGDTVEISRDSEPVRQFLPGQSVSRIDSSGAASLQSGWDRNAFVIRARYTNHAARSWRLEHDPASDTLRVGFEANSPEFGKLSLQTLYRRAP
;
A
#
# COMPACT_ATOMS: atom_id res chain seq x y z
N MET A 1 -4.68 -6.10 -13.51
CA MET A 1 -5.68 -5.15 -12.98
C MET A 1 -5.52 -5.03 -11.47
N LEU A 2 -5.52 -3.86 -10.96
CA LEU A 2 -5.50 -3.60 -9.53
C LEU A 2 -6.93 -3.53 -9.01
N ARG A 3 -7.23 -4.29 -7.94
CA ARG A 3 -8.53 -4.23 -7.28
C ARG A 3 -8.33 -3.80 -5.84
N ILE A 4 -9.12 -2.83 -5.41
CA ILE A 4 -9.14 -2.37 -4.03
C ILE A 4 -10.58 -2.37 -3.56
N ALA A 5 -10.84 -3.08 -2.47
CA ALA A 5 -12.16 -3.17 -1.88
C ALA A 5 -12.10 -2.75 -0.42
N PHE A 6 -13.07 -1.94 -0.02
CA PHE A 6 -13.25 -1.51 1.36
C PHE A 6 -14.44 -2.25 1.95
N SER A 7 -14.23 -2.97 3.03
CA SER A 7 -15.28 -3.74 3.69
C SER A 7 -15.17 -3.53 5.19
N GLY A 8 -16.03 -2.67 5.74
CA GLY A 8 -15.94 -2.26 7.14
C GLY A 8 -14.58 -1.61 7.42
N ASP A 9 -13.83 -2.18 8.34
CA ASP A 9 -12.49 -1.68 8.69
C ASP A 9 -11.38 -2.32 7.86
N THR A 10 -11.71 -3.24 6.97
CA THR A 10 -10.74 -4.00 6.20
C THR A 10 -10.57 -3.41 4.81
N VAL A 11 -9.33 -3.31 4.37
CA VAL A 11 -8.99 -2.94 2.98
C VAL A 11 -8.36 -4.16 2.33
N GLU A 12 -8.95 -4.61 1.22
CA GLU A 12 -8.44 -5.72 0.43
C GLU A 12 -7.80 -5.20 -0.85
N ILE A 13 -6.59 -5.66 -1.12
CA ILE A 13 -5.84 -5.27 -2.32
C ILE A 13 -5.44 -6.52 -3.06
N SER A 14 -5.78 -6.57 -4.35
CA SER A 14 -5.36 -7.67 -5.22
C SER A 14 -4.88 -7.11 -6.55
N ARG A 15 -3.93 -7.79 -7.16
CA ARG A 15 -3.40 -7.41 -8.47
C ARG A 15 -3.29 -8.66 -9.33
N ASP A 16 -4.05 -8.70 -10.41
CA ASP A 16 -4.06 -9.79 -11.40
C ASP A 16 -4.11 -11.18 -10.77
N SER A 17 -3.04 -11.95 -10.88
CA SER A 17 -2.94 -13.30 -10.36
C SER A 17 -2.34 -13.38 -8.95
N GLU A 18 -2.02 -12.25 -8.34
CA GLU A 18 -1.47 -12.25 -6.99
C GLU A 18 -2.57 -12.55 -5.95
N PRO A 19 -2.21 -13.18 -4.83
CA PRO A 19 -3.18 -13.40 -3.75
C PRO A 19 -3.72 -12.09 -3.20
N VAL A 20 -4.98 -12.13 -2.76
CA VAL A 20 -5.62 -11.00 -2.10
C VAL A 20 -4.93 -10.73 -0.77
N ARG A 21 -4.62 -9.48 -0.51
CA ARG A 21 -4.05 -9.02 0.76
C ARG A 21 -5.08 -8.20 1.51
N GLN A 22 -5.23 -8.50 2.79
CA GLN A 22 -6.15 -7.77 3.67
C GLN A 22 -5.35 -6.92 4.64
N PHE A 23 -5.80 -5.69 4.84
CA PHE A 23 -5.19 -4.74 5.77
C PHE A 23 -6.24 -4.23 6.72
N LEU A 24 -5.96 -4.35 8.02
CA LEU A 24 -6.80 -3.82 9.08
C LEU A 24 -6.14 -2.56 9.64
N PRO A 25 -6.83 -1.41 9.63
CA PRO A 25 -6.26 -0.17 10.14
C PRO A 25 -5.80 -0.31 11.61
N GLY A 26 -4.65 0.25 11.91
CA GLY A 26 -4.10 0.24 13.26
C GLY A 26 -3.41 -1.04 13.68
N GLN A 27 -3.41 -2.07 12.86
CA GLN A 27 -2.72 -3.33 13.18
C GLN A 27 -1.30 -3.34 12.63
N SER A 28 -0.42 -4.00 13.38
CA SER A 28 0.96 -4.26 12.96
C SER A 28 1.11 -5.75 12.69
N VAL A 29 1.59 -6.11 11.52
CA VAL A 29 1.75 -7.49 11.09
C VAL A 29 3.18 -7.74 10.67
N SER A 30 3.77 -8.82 11.15
CA SER A 30 5.10 -9.26 10.71
C SER A 30 4.96 -10.17 9.51
N ARG A 31 5.85 -9.99 8.53
CA ARG A 31 5.81 -10.72 7.27
C ARG A 31 7.20 -10.99 6.76
N ILE A 32 7.36 -12.13 6.09
CA ILE A 32 8.59 -12.47 5.37
C ILE A 32 8.25 -12.56 3.88
N ASP A 33 8.99 -11.82 3.06
CA ASP A 33 8.85 -11.86 1.61
C ASP A 33 10.22 -11.97 0.94
N SER A 34 10.26 -11.83 -0.38
CA SER A 34 11.52 -11.91 -1.14
C SER A 34 12.53 -10.81 -0.77
N SER A 35 12.09 -9.75 -0.13
CA SER A 35 12.95 -8.64 0.34
C SER A 35 13.42 -8.83 1.78
N GLY A 36 12.98 -9.89 2.46
CA GLY A 36 13.32 -10.20 3.85
C GLY A 36 12.15 -10.06 4.80
N ALA A 37 12.45 -10.05 6.10
CA ALA A 37 11.43 -9.87 7.12
C ALA A 37 11.01 -8.40 7.20
N ALA A 38 9.71 -8.17 7.28
CA ALA A 38 9.13 -6.84 7.34
C ALA A 38 8.07 -6.74 8.43
N SER A 39 7.94 -5.55 9.00
CA SER A 39 6.82 -5.16 9.85
C SER A 39 5.91 -4.25 9.03
N LEU A 40 4.65 -4.64 8.89
CA LEU A 40 3.65 -3.90 8.13
C LEU A 40 2.71 -3.19 9.08
N GLN A 41 2.48 -1.91 8.83
CA GLN A 41 1.46 -1.11 9.51
C GLN A 41 0.56 -0.46 8.47
N SER A 42 -0.73 -0.38 8.76
CA SER A 42 -1.68 0.30 7.89
C SER A 42 -2.64 1.14 8.70
N GLY A 43 -3.16 2.20 8.09
CA GLY A 43 -4.11 3.08 8.72
C GLY A 43 -4.57 4.18 7.79
N TRP A 44 -5.55 4.95 8.27
CA TRP A 44 -6.08 6.09 7.55
C TRP A 44 -5.33 7.36 7.94
N ASP A 45 -4.97 8.14 6.94
CA ASP A 45 -4.45 9.50 7.09
C ASP A 45 -5.38 10.41 6.29
N ARG A 46 -6.36 11.02 6.98
CA ARG A 46 -7.43 11.76 6.35
C ARG A 46 -8.19 10.88 5.36
N ASN A 47 -8.13 11.18 4.06
CA ASN A 47 -8.84 10.44 3.02
C ASN A 47 -8.01 9.33 2.38
N ALA A 48 -6.76 9.19 2.80
CA ALA A 48 -5.84 8.24 2.21
C ALA A 48 -5.64 7.04 3.12
N PHE A 49 -5.60 5.86 2.53
CA PHE A 49 -5.17 4.65 3.22
C PHE A 49 -3.69 4.46 3.01
N VAL A 50 -2.93 4.37 4.11
CA VAL A 50 -1.47 4.30 4.08
C VAL A 50 -1.01 2.96 4.61
N ILE A 51 -0.13 2.32 3.85
CA ILE A 51 0.52 1.07 4.23
C ILE A 51 2.01 1.34 4.33
N ARG A 52 2.62 1.00 5.46
CA ARG A 52 4.06 1.16 5.66
C ARG A 52 4.69 -0.19 5.97
N ALA A 53 5.78 -0.48 5.29
CA ALA A 53 6.59 -1.67 5.53
C ALA A 53 7.99 -1.25 5.95
N ARG A 54 8.48 -1.80 7.06
CA ARG A 54 9.86 -1.61 7.52
C ARG A 54 10.56 -2.94 7.53
N TYR A 55 11.72 -2.99 6.91
CA TYR A 55 12.52 -4.19 6.77
C TYR A 55 13.68 -4.21 7.76
N THR A 56 14.15 -5.41 8.06
CA THR A 56 15.26 -5.59 9.02
C THR A 56 16.58 -5.00 8.54
N ASN A 57 16.74 -4.78 7.24
CA ASN A 57 17.92 -4.14 6.66
C ASN A 57 17.81 -2.60 6.64
N HIS A 58 16.89 -2.03 7.40
CA HIS A 58 16.61 -0.60 7.46
C HIS A 58 15.99 0.00 6.20
N ALA A 59 15.62 -0.81 5.23
CA ALA A 59 14.80 -0.35 4.11
C ALA A 59 13.36 -0.11 4.56
N ALA A 60 12.68 0.82 3.89
CA ALA A 60 11.28 1.13 4.16
C ALA A 60 10.56 1.33 2.85
N ARG A 61 9.30 0.91 2.83
CA ARG A 61 8.41 1.15 1.70
C ARG A 61 7.07 1.65 2.23
N SER A 62 6.42 2.53 1.48
CA SER A 62 5.09 3.00 1.83
C SER A 62 4.24 3.17 0.59
N TRP A 63 2.95 2.91 0.76
CA TRP A 63 1.92 3.11 -0.27
C TRP A 63 0.86 4.01 0.31
N ARG A 64 0.45 5.00 -0.46
CA ARG A 64 -0.64 5.90 -0.11
C ARG A 64 -1.72 5.80 -1.19
N LEU A 65 -2.90 5.35 -0.80
CA LEU A 65 -4.04 5.14 -1.68
C LEU A 65 -5.09 6.20 -1.39
N GLU A 66 -5.40 7.02 -2.38
CA GLU A 66 -6.34 8.11 -2.23
C GLU A 66 -7.34 8.10 -3.38
N HIS A 67 -8.62 7.97 -3.03
CA HIS A 67 -9.71 8.01 -4.01
C HIS A 67 -10.23 9.43 -4.16
N ASP A 68 -10.34 9.89 -5.41
CA ASP A 68 -10.98 11.15 -5.75
C ASP A 68 -12.39 10.85 -6.25
N PRO A 69 -13.43 11.14 -5.45
CA PRO A 69 -14.81 10.84 -5.86
C PRO A 69 -15.29 11.70 -7.02
N ALA A 70 -14.73 12.89 -7.21
CA ALA A 70 -15.14 13.78 -8.30
C ALA A 70 -14.78 13.23 -9.68
N SER A 71 -13.59 12.62 -9.79
CA SER A 71 -13.12 12.03 -11.04
C SER A 71 -13.20 10.50 -11.07
N ASP A 72 -13.59 9.89 -9.96
CA ASP A 72 -13.59 8.43 -9.72
C ASP A 72 -12.26 7.79 -10.10
N THR A 73 -11.18 8.42 -9.66
CA THR A 73 -9.82 7.95 -9.87
C THR A 73 -9.19 7.56 -8.55
N LEU A 74 -8.24 6.62 -8.61
CA LEU A 74 -7.43 6.22 -7.47
C LEU A 74 -5.98 6.65 -7.72
N ARG A 75 -5.45 7.46 -6.83
CA ARG A 75 -4.05 7.84 -6.84
C ARG A 75 -3.29 6.94 -5.89
N VAL A 76 -2.27 6.26 -6.40
CA VAL A 76 -1.39 5.42 -5.59
C VAL A 76 -0.01 6.05 -5.58
N GLY A 77 0.41 6.53 -4.43
CA GLY A 77 1.76 7.00 -4.19
C GLY A 77 2.59 5.87 -3.59
N PHE A 78 3.77 5.65 -4.13
CA PHE A 78 4.71 4.66 -3.64
C PHE A 78 6.02 5.35 -3.30
N GLU A 79 6.55 5.09 -2.11
CA GLU A 79 7.88 5.53 -1.72
C GLU A 79 8.69 4.34 -1.23
N ALA A 80 9.93 4.28 -1.67
CA ALA A 80 10.90 3.31 -1.17
C ALA A 80 12.15 4.04 -0.72
N ASN A 81 12.71 3.65 0.42
CA ASN A 81 13.93 4.21 0.95
C ASN A 81 14.85 3.07 1.38
N SER A 82 16.07 3.11 0.91
CA SER A 82 17.08 2.10 1.21
C SER A 82 18.41 2.77 1.55
N PRO A 83 19.13 2.29 2.57
CA PRO A 83 20.49 2.81 2.85
C PRO A 83 21.45 2.67 1.65
N GLU A 84 21.23 1.69 0.79
CA GLU A 84 22.10 1.44 -0.36
C GLU A 84 21.73 2.27 -1.58
N PHE A 85 20.45 2.44 -1.85
CA PHE A 85 19.97 3.01 -3.12
C PHE A 85 19.33 4.39 -2.96
N GLY A 86 19.15 4.87 -1.74
CA GLY A 86 18.49 6.13 -1.47
C GLY A 86 16.98 6.06 -1.57
N LYS A 87 16.35 7.14 -2.03
CA LYS A 87 14.90 7.29 -2.02
C LYS A 87 14.33 7.27 -3.44
N LEU A 88 13.26 6.49 -3.60
CA LEU A 88 12.47 6.43 -4.83
C LEU A 88 11.03 6.83 -4.52
N SER A 89 10.44 7.69 -5.36
CA SER A 89 9.04 8.07 -5.25
C SER A 89 8.37 7.89 -6.61
N LEU A 90 7.22 7.23 -6.62
CA LEU A 90 6.41 7.00 -7.81
C LEU A 90 4.95 7.34 -7.51
N GLN A 91 4.23 7.86 -8.51
CA GLN A 91 2.79 8.03 -8.44
C GLN A 91 2.13 7.41 -9.65
N THR A 92 1.04 6.70 -9.40
CA THR A 92 0.24 6.07 -10.45
C THR A 92 -1.21 6.46 -10.26
N LEU A 93 -1.88 6.74 -11.36
CA LEU A 93 -3.29 7.07 -11.37
C LEU A 93 -4.06 5.92 -12.03
N TYR A 94 -5.04 5.41 -11.32
CA TYR A 94 -5.91 4.34 -11.81
C TYR A 94 -7.32 4.88 -12.01
N ARG A 95 -7.96 4.44 -13.07
CA ARG A 95 -9.37 4.72 -13.31
C ARG A 95 -10.17 3.45 -13.06
N ARG A 96 -11.42 3.62 -12.63
CA ARG A 96 -12.29 2.48 -12.43
C ARG A 96 -12.56 1.79 -13.76
N ALA A 97 -12.46 0.45 -13.76
CA ALA A 97 -12.82 -0.33 -14.92
C ALA A 97 -14.34 -0.29 -15.13
N PRO A 98 -14.79 -0.21 -16.39
CA PRO A 98 -16.22 -0.23 -16.69
C PRO A 98 -16.89 -1.54 -16.30
#